data_e595d96fbb444925cc36a629bbdf836d
#
_entry.id   e595d96fbb444925cc36a629bbdf836d
#
_cell.length_a   1.000
_cell.length_b   1.000
_cell.length_c   1.000
_cell.angle_alpha   90.00
_cell.angle_beta   90.00
_cell.angle_gamma   90.00
#
_symmetry.space_group_name_H-M   'P 1'
#
loop_
_entity.id
_entity.type
_entity.pdbx_description
1 polymer ?
#
loop_
_entity_poly.entity_id
_entity_poly.type
_entity_poly.pdbx_seq_one_letter_code
_entity_poly.pdbx_strand_id
1 'polypeptide(L)'
;MHKRLSLKILLLLFLTLFSGNSITHENIPHNIDRTVADKCVEPTDVMRAQHHIFVKHQSNETVVKGIRTKKYSLNNCINCHIQPLADGTYPSVKSEEHFCSGCHIAAAAKVECFDCHASKPFKKVAKKK
;
A
#
# COMPACT_ATOMS: atom_id res chain seq x y z
N MET A 1 25.72 -6.09 -50.36
CA MET A 1 26.12 -6.03 -48.92
C MET A 1 25.49 -4.85 -48.17
N HIS A 2 25.31 -3.68 -48.77
CA HIS A 2 24.79 -2.48 -48.11
C HIS A 2 23.37 -2.60 -47.52
N LYS A 3 22.43 -3.29 -48.19
CA LYS A 3 21.04 -3.44 -47.72
C LYS A 3 20.91 -4.19 -46.37
N ARG A 4 21.75 -5.19 -46.15
CA ARG A 4 21.76 -5.96 -44.89
C ARG A 4 22.37 -5.18 -43.73
N LEU A 5 23.35 -4.32 -44.02
CA LEU A 5 23.94 -3.42 -43.01
C LEU A 5 22.97 -2.34 -42.58
N SER A 6 22.26 -1.72 -43.54
CA SER A 6 21.25 -0.71 -43.31
C SER A 6 20.10 -1.25 -42.46
N LEU A 7 19.63 -2.47 -42.67
CA LEU A 7 18.58 -3.10 -41.89
C LEU A 7 19.01 -3.37 -40.43
N LYS A 8 20.27 -3.78 -40.22
CA LYS A 8 20.80 -3.98 -38.86
C LYS A 8 20.93 -2.70 -38.09
N ILE A 9 21.33 -1.60 -38.72
CA ILE A 9 21.42 -0.29 -38.11
C ILE A 9 20.02 0.23 -37.74
N LEU A 10 19.04 0.03 -38.62
CA LEU A 10 17.65 0.41 -38.37
C LEU A 10 17.05 -0.36 -37.19
N LEU A 11 17.35 -1.65 -37.06
CA LEU A 11 16.91 -2.52 -35.98
C LEU A 11 17.54 -2.11 -34.63
N LEU A 12 18.83 -1.75 -34.62
CA LEU A 12 19.51 -1.25 -33.43
C LEU A 12 18.98 0.11 -32.99
N LEU A 13 18.70 1.03 -33.90
CA LEU A 13 18.06 2.30 -33.64
C LEU A 13 16.65 2.10 -33.07
N PHE A 14 15.88 1.15 -33.57
CA PHE A 14 14.56 0.83 -33.07
C PHE A 14 14.59 0.25 -31.63
N LEU A 15 15.58 -0.61 -31.33
CA LEU A 15 15.76 -1.13 -29.96
C LEU A 15 16.13 -0.04 -28.94
N THR A 16 16.91 0.97 -29.34
CA THR A 16 17.27 2.07 -28.42
C THR A 16 16.12 3.02 -28.13
N LEU A 17 15.17 3.16 -29.07
CA LEU A 17 13.97 3.98 -28.87
C LEU A 17 12.95 3.34 -27.89
N PHE A 18 13.02 2.02 -27.70
CA PHE A 18 12.19 1.28 -26.73
C PHE A 18 12.84 1.09 -25.37
N SER A 19 13.98 1.72 -25.09
CA SER A 19 14.52 1.82 -23.72
C SER A 19 13.59 2.74 -22.91
N GLY A 20 12.41 2.21 -22.61
CA GLY A 20 11.40 2.90 -21.83
C GLY A 20 11.96 3.28 -20.47
N ASN A 21 11.83 4.53 -20.11
CA ASN A 21 12.08 5.00 -18.74
C ASN A 21 11.21 4.14 -17.80
N SER A 22 11.84 3.24 -17.07
CA SER A 22 11.18 2.59 -15.93
C SER A 22 10.89 3.69 -14.93
N ILE A 23 9.64 4.12 -14.86
CA ILE A 23 9.19 5.02 -13.78
C ILE A 23 9.28 4.19 -12.50
N THR A 24 10.38 4.40 -11.76
CA THR A 24 10.49 3.87 -10.41
C THR A 24 9.42 4.60 -9.59
N HIS A 25 8.46 3.85 -9.06
CA HIS A 25 7.46 4.39 -8.15
C HIS A 25 8.20 4.97 -6.94
N GLU A 26 8.18 6.29 -6.83
CA GLU A 26 8.81 6.98 -5.71
C GLU A 26 8.16 6.47 -4.42
N ASN A 27 8.98 6.07 -3.44
CA ASN A 27 8.48 5.62 -2.15
C ASN A 27 7.72 6.77 -1.50
N ILE A 28 6.39 6.71 -1.53
CA ILE A 28 5.56 7.68 -0.85
C ILE A 28 5.84 7.53 0.65
N PRO A 29 6.38 8.55 1.33
CA PRO A 29 6.68 8.45 2.75
C PRO A 29 5.37 8.44 3.52
N HIS A 30 4.96 7.25 3.97
CA HIS A 30 3.81 7.13 4.86
C HIS A 30 4.24 7.47 6.29
N ASN A 31 3.67 8.53 6.83
CA ASN A 31 3.79 8.83 8.25
C ASN A 31 3.06 7.75 9.06
N ILE A 32 3.79 7.11 9.97
CA ILE A 32 3.24 6.10 10.87
C ILE A 32 3.15 6.71 12.26
N ASP A 33 1.98 6.62 12.89
CA ASP A 33 1.82 7.06 14.27
C ASP A 33 2.45 6.06 15.25
N ARG A 34 3.68 6.36 15.65
CA ARG A 34 4.44 5.56 16.62
C ARG A 34 3.90 5.65 18.04
N THR A 35 2.93 6.53 18.32
CA THR A 35 2.28 6.58 19.64
C THR A 35 1.31 5.43 19.86
N VAL A 36 0.86 4.79 18.78
CA VAL A 36 -0.06 3.64 18.83
C VAL A 36 0.70 2.33 19.09
N ALA A 37 1.87 2.17 18.45
CA ALA A 37 2.75 1.02 18.65
C ALA A 37 4.17 1.33 18.20
N ASP A 38 5.16 0.91 18.96
CA ASP A 38 6.58 1.12 18.65
C ASP A 38 7.05 0.30 17.43
N LYS A 39 6.39 -0.83 17.19
CA LYS A 39 6.77 -1.80 16.16
C LYS A 39 5.55 -2.27 15.38
N CYS A 40 5.79 -2.66 14.14
CA CYS A 40 4.82 -3.39 13.35
C CYS A 40 4.46 -4.73 14.03
N VAL A 41 3.28 -5.26 13.70
CA VAL A 41 2.76 -6.54 14.26
C VAL A 41 3.69 -7.71 13.95
N GLU A 42 4.31 -7.69 12.77
CA GLU A 42 5.35 -8.60 12.32
C GLU A 42 6.50 -7.78 11.69
N PRO A 43 7.67 -8.38 11.42
CA PRO A 43 8.73 -7.74 10.66
C PRO A 43 8.22 -7.17 9.33
N THR A 44 8.79 -6.04 8.90
CA THR A 44 8.28 -5.28 7.75
C THR A 44 8.30 -6.09 6.45
N ASP A 45 9.32 -6.91 6.24
CA ASP A 45 9.46 -7.81 5.09
C ASP A 45 8.37 -8.89 5.09
N VAL A 46 8.08 -9.47 6.25
CA VAL A 46 6.99 -10.44 6.44
C VAL A 46 5.64 -9.78 6.17
N MET A 47 5.41 -8.56 6.71
CA MET A 47 4.17 -7.82 6.45
C MET A 47 3.99 -7.48 4.98
N ARG A 48 5.04 -7.07 4.28
CA ARG A 48 4.97 -6.79 2.84
C ARG A 48 4.59 -8.02 2.02
N ALA A 49 5.15 -9.18 2.36
CA ALA A 49 4.92 -10.42 1.63
C ALA A 49 3.60 -11.11 2.01
N GLN A 50 3.17 -11.05 3.28
CA GLN A 50 2.16 -11.96 3.83
C GLN A 50 0.98 -11.27 4.53
N HIS A 51 0.88 -9.93 4.58
CA HIS A 51 -0.22 -9.26 5.29
C HIS A 51 -1.60 -9.71 4.81
N HIS A 52 -1.76 -10.02 3.54
CA HIS A 52 -3.02 -10.49 2.98
C HIS A 52 -3.47 -11.82 3.60
N ILE A 53 -2.53 -12.71 3.95
CA ILE A 53 -2.83 -13.98 4.62
C ILE A 53 -3.31 -13.71 6.05
N PHE A 54 -2.63 -12.81 6.77
CA PHE A 54 -3.00 -12.44 8.14
C PHE A 54 -4.37 -11.77 8.20
N VAL A 55 -4.63 -10.83 7.28
CA VAL A 55 -5.91 -10.13 7.20
C VAL A 55 -7.04 -11.09 6.84
N LYS A 56 -6.82 -12.00 5.87
CA LYS A 56 -7.80 -13.01 5.49
C LYS A 56 -8.12 -13.96 6.65
N HIS A 57 -7.09 -14.44 7.34
CA HIS A 57 -7.27 -15.29 8.51
C HIS A 57 -8.07 -14.58 9.60
N GLN A 58 -7.68 -13.33 9.96
CA GLN A 58 -8.39 -12.54 10.96
C GLN A 58 -9.83 -12.24 10.56
N SER A 59 -10.09 -11.98 9.28
CA SER A 59 -11.46 -11.81 8.77
C SER A 59 -12.30 -13.06 9.03
N ASN A 60 -11.78 -14.25 8.72
CA ASN A 60 -12.47 -15.51 8.97
C ASN A 60 -12.74 -15.74 10.47
N GLU A 61 -11.74 -15.52 11.33
CA GLU A 61 -11.92 -15.63 12.79
C GLU A 61 -13.01 -14.69 13.30
N THR A 62 -13.02 -13.43 12.80
CA THR A 62 -13.96 -12.42 13.27
C THR A 62 -15.36 -12.59 12.71
N VAL A 63 -15.50 -12.83 11.40
CA VAL A 63 -16.79 -12.85 10.71
C VAL A 63 -17.49 -14.20 10.91
N VAL A 64 -16.75 -15.30 10.79
CA VAL A 64 -17.36 -16.65 10.85
C VAL A 64 -17.45 -17.15 12.29
N LYS A 65 -16.39 -16.94 13.09
CA LYS A 65 -16.30 -17.49 14.45
C LYS A 65 -16.62 -16.47 15.55
N GLY A 66 -16.78 -15.20 15.24
CA GLY A 66 -17.03 -14.15 16.22
C GLY A 66 -15.82 -13.81 17.12
N ILE A 67 -14.63 -14.37 16.81
CA ILE A 67 -13.42 -14.18 17.61
C ILE A 67 -12.75 -12.86 17.24
N ARG A 68 -12.67 -11.93 18.19
CA ARG A 68 -12.05 -10.62 18.02
C ARG A 68 -10.73 -10.55 18.77
N THR A 69 -9.62 -10.64 18.04
CA THR A 69 -8.27 -10.48 18.60
C THR A 69 -7.73 -9.08 18.32
N LYS A 70 -6.76 -8.64 19.13
CA LYS A 70 -6.08 -7.35 18.92
C LYS A 70 -4.99 -7.47 17.85
N LYS A 71 -4.29 -8.61 17.81
CA LYS A 71 -3.26 -8.86 16.79
C LYS A 71 -3.94 -8.96 15.42
N TYR A 72 -3.41 -8.39 14.40
CA TYR A 72 -3.95 -8.34 13.03
C TYR A 72 -5.34 -7.68 12.89
N SER A 73 -5.78 -6.93 13.91
CA SER A 73 -7.02 -6.18 13.82
C SER A 73 -6.91 -5.07 12.78
N LEU A 74 -7.80 -5.07 11.76
CA LEU A 74 -7.84 -4.03 10.72
C LEU A 74 -7.96 -2.63 11.35
N ASN A 75 -8.73 -2.50 12.43
CA ASN A 75 -8.91 -1.24 13.15
C ASN A 75 -7.59 -0.71 13.73
N ASN A 76 -6.75 -1.60 14.28
CA ASN A 76 -5.43 -1.22 14.79
C ASN A 76 -4.48 -0.84 13.65
N CYS A 77 -4.54 -1.55 12.52
CA CYS A 77 -3.77 -1.19 11.33
C CYS A 77 -4.15 0.22 10.84
N ILE A 78 -5.44 0.53 10.74
CA ILE A 78 -5.94 1.83 10.32
C ILE A 78 -5.51 2.93 11.30
N ASN A 79 -5.65 2.71 12.59
CA ASN A 79 -5.29 3.70 13.61
C ASN A 79 -3.79 4.06 13.60
N CYS A 80 -2.93 3.08 13.26
CA CYS A 80 -1.49 3.27 13.20
C CYS A 80 -1.02 3.84 11.84
N HIS A 81 -1.55 3.33 10.74
CA HIS A 81 -1.03 3.59 9.40
C HIS A 81 -1.76 4.70 8.64
N ILE A 82 -3.01 5.03 8.97
CA ILE A 82 -3.75 6.09 8.30
C ILE A 82 -3.64 7.38 9.10
N GLN A 83 -2.81 8.28 8.60
CA GLN A 83 -2.54 9.57 9.22
C GLN A 83 -3.20 10.71 8.45
N PRO A 84 -3.55 11.81 9.12
CA PRO A 84 -4.10 12.97 8.44
C PRO A 84 -3.03 13.63 7.55
N LEU A 85 -3.47 14.19 6.45
CA LEU A 85 -2.71 15.06 5.57
C LEU A 85 -2.36 16.38 6.27
N ALA A 86 -1.57 17.22 5.61
CA ALA A 86 -1.13 18.51 6.17
C ALA A 86 -2.30 19.46 6.49
N ASP A 87 -3.40 19.35 5.76
CA ASP A 87 -4.64 20.11 5.98
C ASP A 87 -5.53 19.53 7.11
N GLY A 88 -5.12 18.41 7.71
CA GLY A 88 -5.86 17.72 8.77
C GLY A 88 -6.96 16.77 8.29
N THR A 89 -7.17 16.66 6.98
CA THR A 89 -8.09 15.67 6.40
C THR A 89 -7.42 14.31 6.29
N TYR A 90 -8.21 13.24 6.16
CA TYR A 90 -7.67 11.91 5.91
C TYR A 90 -7.67 11.59 4.41
N PRO A 91 -6.62 10.95 3.88
CA PRO A 91 -6.56 10.59 2.47
C PRO A 91 -7.70 9.66 2.09
N SER A 92 -8.23 9.86 0.89
CA SER A 92 -9.22 8.96 0.31
C SER A 92 -8.59 7.59 0.05
N VAL A 93 -9.34 6.52 0.28
CA VAL A 93 -8.96 5.16 -0.08
C VAL A 93 -8.70 4.96 -1.59
N LYS A 94 -9.14 5.91 -2.42
CA LYS A 94 -8.87 5.93 -3.87
C LYS A 94 -7.60 6.69 -4.24
N SER A 95 -6.94 7.33 -3.27
CA SER A 95 -5.70 8.08 -3.46
C SER A 95 -4.48 7.23 -3.12
N GLU A 96 -3.39 7.44 -3.85
CA GLU A 96 -2.08 6.85 -3.54
C GLU A 96 -1.51 7.32 -2.19
N GLU A 97 -1.96 8.46 -1.69
CA GLU A 97 -1.59 8.97 -0.37
C GLU A 97 -2.15 8.12 0.78
N HIS A 98 -3.16 7.31 0.52
CA HIS A 98 -3.68 6.37 1.51
C HIS A 98 -2.72 5.17 1.64
N PHE A 99 -2.27 4.86 2.85
CA PHE A 99 -1.25 3.85 3.11
C PHE A 99 -1.47 2.51 2.38
N CYS A 100 -2.69 1.98 2.44
CA CYS A 100 -2.99 0.72 1.76
C CYS A 100 -3.00 0.90 0.23
N SER A 101 -3.62 1.97 -0.24
CA SER A 101 -3.85 2.19 -1.67
C SER A 101 -2.58 2.55 -2.43
N GLY A 102 -1.59 3.17 -1.78
CA GLY A 102 -0.31 3.45 -2.41
C GLY A 102 0.36 2.22 -3.01
N CYS A 103 0.35 1.09 -2.28
CA CYS A 103 0.86 -0.18 -2.81
C CYS A 103 -0.18 -0.92 -3.67
N HIS A 104 -1.45 -0.93 -3.26
CA HIS A 104 -2.49 -1.69 -3.96
C HIS A 104 -2.82 -1.14 -5.35
N ILE A 105 -2.78 0.18 -5.55
CA ILE A 105 -2.95 0.81 -6.87
C ILE A 105 -1.78 0.40 -7.79
N ALA A 106 -0.54 0.48 -7.31
CA ALA A 106 0.64 0.08 -8.07
C ALA A 106 0.62 -1.41 -8.45
N ALA A 107 0.06 -2.25 -7.58
CA ALA A 107 -0.09 -3.68 -7.82
C ALA A 107 -1.36 -4.05 -8.62
N ALA A 108 -2.17 -3.08 -9.05
CA ALA A 108 -3.50 -3.28 -9.65
C ALA A 108 -4.41 -4.20 -8.81
N ALA A 109 -4.24 -4.18 -7.48
CA ALA A 109 -4.99 -5.00 -6.53
C ALA A 109 -6.03 -4.15 -5.81
N LYS A 110 -7.29 -4.55 -5.86
CA LYS A 110 -8.39 -3.85 -5.19
C LYS A 110 -8.35 -4.04 -3.68
N VAL A 111 -8.55 -2.97 -2.92
CA VAL A 111 -8.71 -3.01 -1.46
C VAL A 111 -10.20 -3.07 -1.11
N GLU A 112 -10.77 -4.26 -1.08
CA GLU A 112 -12.20 -4.46 -0.85
C GLU A 112 -12.63 -4.27 0.61
N CYS A 113 -11.69 -4.25 1.54
CA CYS A 113 -11.96 -4.07 2.97
C CYS A 113 -12.80 -2.82 3.26
N PHE A 114 -12.56 -1.76 2.51
CA PHE A 114 -13.20 -0.46 2.71
C PHE A 114 -14.57 -0.31 2.03
N ASP A 115 -15.07 -1.34 1.38
CA ASP A 115 -16.47 -1.39 0.94
C ASP A 115 -17.42 -1.55 2.15
N CYS A 116 -16.90 -2.11 3.28
CA CYS A 116 -17.65 -2.30 4.51
C CYS A 116 -17.03 -1.64 5.74
N HIS A 117 -15.71 -1.48 5.75
CA HIS A 117 -14.98 -0.91 6.88
C HIS A 117 -14.62 0.56 6.67
N ALA A 118 -14.53 1.33 7.76
CA ALA A 118 -14.02 2.69 7.69
C ALA A 118 -12.56 2.70 7.24
N SER A 119 -12.21 3.62 6.34
CA SER A 119 -10.86 3.79 5.79
C SER A 119 -9.99 4.76 6.58
N LYS A 120 -10.50 5.29 7.68
CA LYS A 120 -9.84 6.26 8.57
C LYS A 120 -10.07 5.91 10.03
N PRO A 121 -9.22 6.39 10.96
CA PRO A 121 -9.37 6.14 12.39
C PRO A 121 -10.72 6.61 12.94
N PHE A 122 -11.31 5.81 13.83
CA PHE A 122 -12.56 6.19 14.52
C PHE A 122 -12.36 7.27 15.59
N LYS A 123 -11.16 7.32 16.19
CA LYS A 123 -10.80 8.32 17.19
C LYS A 123 -9.82 9.32 16.59
N LYS A 124 -10.11 10.61 16.69
CA LYS A 124 -9.09 11.63 16.47
C LYS A 124 -7.96 11.34 17.46
N VAL A 125 -6.80 10.97 16.98
CA VAL A 125 -5.59 10.89 17.80
C VAL A 125 -5.36 12.30 18.33
N ALA A 126 -5.54 12.49 19.64
CA ALA A 126 -5.27 13.79 20.25
C ALA A 126 -3.79 14.12 20.01
N LYS A 127 -3.50 15.18 19.25
CA LYS A 127 -2.14 15.70 19.12
C LYS A 127 -1.67 16.01 20.54
N LYS A 128 -0.73 15.22 21.07
CA LYS A 128 0.03 15.64 22.24
C LYS A 128 0.77 16.91 21.86
N LYS A 129 0.41 18.03 22.53
CA LYS A 129 1.19 19.26 22.51
C LYS A 129 2.57 19.01 23.12
#